data_1300b42fb8a87901f1cc785bb28fc5b5
#
_entry.id   1300b42fb8a87901f1cc785bb28fc5b5
#
_cell.length_a   1.000
_cell.length_b   1.000
_cell.length_c   1.000
_cell.angle_alpha   90.00
_cell.angle_beta   90.00
_cell.angle_gamma   90.00
#
_symmetry.space_group_name_H-M   'P 1'
#
loop_
_entity.id
_entity.type
_entity.pdbx_description
1 polymer ?
#
loop_
_entity_poly.entity_id
_entity_poly.type
_entity_poly.pdbx_seq_one_letter_code
_entity_poly.pdbx_strand_id
1 'polypeptide(L)'
;MDHIELDNLTRTYFDAQGETFCALDHTSLIWEQGHSIAIMGESGSGKSTLARLMIGLERPSEGRVLINGIDTTKWGLREWRKHRGQIQAVFQDAGGTLNPAWSTSKNVEEALVNLTDLSSTQRKSRIAELMGQTGLQKSLLDTPVRKLSGGEQRRLALLRSLSISPEFLILDEVTAGLDLISTEAVLQLLEKYEQEHDCAYLVITHDLQVASRLCEVIYEIEHGKITKKAVR
;
A
#
# COMPACT_ATOMS: atom_id res chain seq x y z
N MET A 1 10.51 12.28 0.48
CA MET A 1 10.49 11.72 -0.93
C MET A 1 9.53 12.59 -1.72
N ASP A 2 9.95 13.17 -2.86
CA ASP A 2 9.11 14.19 -3.53
C ASP A 2 8.14 13.58 -4.53
N HIS A 3 8.57 12.55 -5.26
CA HIS A 3 7.72 11.84 -6.22
C HIS A 3 8.23 10.45 -6.56
N ILE A 4 7.32 9.61 -7.07
CA ILE A 4 7.59 8.31 -7.68
C ILE A 4 7.10 8.39 -9.12
N GLU A 5 7.98 8.04 -10.08
CA GLU A 5 7.68 8.07 -11.52
C GLU A 5 7.80 6.68 -12.13
N LEU A 6 6.83 6.31 -12.94
CA LEU A 6 6.87 5.17 -13.83
C LEU A 6 7.17 5.68 -15.24
N ASP A 7 8.27 5.24 -15.81
CA ASP A 7 8.72 5.66 -17.16
C ASP A 7 8.66 4.47 -18.11
N ASN A 8 7.64 4.46 -18.99
CA ASN A 8 7.37 3.44 -20.00
C ASN A 8 7.44 2.00 -19.47
N LEU A 9 6.78 1.76 -18.34
CA LEU A 9 6.88 0.53 -17.58
C LEU A 9 6.15 -0.62 -18.28
N THR A 10 6.86 -1.69 -18.57
CA THR A 10 6.31 -2.93 -19.13
C THR A 10 6.60 -4.10 -18.21
N ARG A 11 5.59 -4.96 -17.99
CA ARG A 11 5.76 -6.19 -17.25
C ARG A 11 5.09 -7.35 -17.95
N THR A 12 5.89 -8.33 -18.37
CA THR A 12 5.45 -9.56 -19.00
C THR A 12 5.70 -10.74 -18.07
N TYR A 13 4.75 -11.64 -17.97
CA TYR A 13 4.87 -12.93 -17.28
C TYR A 13 4.80 -14.09 -18.28
N PHE A 14 5.31 -15.23 -17.87
CA PHE A 14 5.18 -16.49 -18.61
C PHE A 14 4.24 -17.40 -17.82
N ASP A 15 3.28 -18.00 -18.49
CA ASP A 15 2.45 -19.03 -17.90
C ASP A 15 3.16 -20.40 -17.85
N ALA A 16 2.48 -21.42 -17.30
CA ALA A 16 3.03 -22.78 -17.19
C ALA A 16 3.24 -23.46 -18.57
N GLN A 17 2.62 -22.96 -19.62
CA GLN A 17 2.73 -23.40 -21.00
C GLN A 17 3.83 -22.67 -21.77
N GLY A 18 4.40 -21.60 -21.17
CA GLY A 18 5.42 -20.76 -21.79
C GLY A 18 4.84 -19.64 -22.66
N GLU A 19 3.52 -19.44 -22.65
CA GLU A 19 2.89 -18.31 -23.31
C GLU A 19 3.12 -17.02 -22.51
N THR A 20 3.23 -15.89 -23.23
CA THR A 20 3.49 -14.58 -22.63
C THR A 20 2.19 -13.85 -22.32
N PHE A 21 2.09 -13.30 -21.11
CA PHE A 21 1.02 -12.40 -20.71
C PHE A 21 1.62 -11.04 -20.32
N CYS A 22 1.21 -9.98 -21.01
CA CYS A 22 1.63 -8.63 -20.71
C CYS A 22 0.67 -8.01 -19.69
N ALA A 23 1.15 -7.85 -18.45
CA ALA A 23 0.35 -7.29 -17.36
C ALA A 23 0.37 -5.75 -17.32
N LEU A 24 1.50 -5.13 -17.79
CA LEU A 24 1.63 -3.69 -17.99
C LEU A 24 2.33 -3.46 -19.33
N ASP A 25 1.83 -2.52 -20.10
CA ASP A 25 2.32 -2.21 -21.44
C ASP A 25 2.59 -0.69 -21.59
N HIS A 26 3.89 -0.33 -21.54
CA HIS A 26 4.39 1.05 -21.68
C HIS A 26 3.65 2.08 -20.79
N THR A 27 3.38 1.69 -19.54
CA THR A 27 2.62 2.51 -18.59
C THR A 27 3.52 3.58 -17.98
N SER A 28 3.08 4.84 -18.05
CA SER A 28 3.76 5.97 -17.44
C SER A 28 2.83 6.70 -16.48
N LEU A 29 3.36 7.09 -15.31
CA LEU A 29 2.61 7.76 -14.24
C LEU A 29 3.59 8.54 -13.36
N ILE A 30 3.17 9.70 -12.87
CA ILE A 30 3.87 10.45 -11.81
C ILE A 30 2.94 10.51 -10.60
N TRP A 31 3.47 10.15 -9.44
CA TRP A 31 2.80 10.22 -8.15
C TRP A 31 3.60 11.12 -7.21
N GLU A 32 3.08 12.30 -6.94
CA GLU A 32 3.72 13.35 -6.16
C GLU A 32 3.35 13.26 -4.69
N GLN A 33 4.25 13.68 -3.80
CA GLN A 33 3.98 13.78 -2.37
C GLN A 33 2.83 14.75 -2.10
N GLY A 34 1.98 14.43 -1.11
CA GLY A 34 0.81 15.24 -0.76
C GLY A 34 -0.37 15.13 -1.74
N HIS A 35 -0.23 14.39 -2.85
CA HIS A 35 -1.29 14.18 -3.84
C HIS A 35 -1.73 12.72 -3.90
N SER A 36 -2.94 12.45 -3.42
CA SER A 36 -3.52 11.11 -3.44
C SER A 36 -4.15 10.81 -4.80
N ILE A 37 -3.82 9.63 -5.36
CA ILE A 37 -4.30 9.18 -6.67
C ILE A 37 -4.96 7.81 -6.58
N ALA A 38 -5.96 7.56 -7.42
CA ALA A 38 -6.59 6.25 -7.55
C ALA A 38 -6.27 5.59 -8.89
N ILE A 39 -6.12 4.27 -8.85
CA ILE A 39 -6.04 3.41 -10.04
C ILE A 39 -7.25 2.48 -10.04
N MET A 40 -8.12 2.67 -11.01
CA MET A 40 -9.31 1.86 -11.22
C MET A 40 -9.18 0.98 -12.47
N GLY A 41 -9.95 -0.09 -12.53
CA GLY A 41 -9.97 -0.99 -13.68
C GLY A 41 -10.43 -2.40 -13.29
N GLU A 42 -10.72 -3.23 -14.27
CA GLU A 42 -11.18 -4.61 -14.06
C GLU A 42 -10.14 -5.50 -13.37
N SER A 43 -10.59 -6.63 -12.83
CA SER A 43 -9.67 -7.65 -12.31
C SER A 43 -8.75 -8.13 -13.43
N GLY A 44 -7.45 -8.26 -13.13
CA GLY A 44 -6.45 -8.66 -14.14
C GLY A 44 -5.93 -7.53 -15.03
N SER A 45 -6.37 -6.28 -14.86
CA SER A 45 -5.90 -5.15 -15.70
C SER A 45 -4.47 -4.68 -15.40
N GLY A 46 -3.77 -5.23 -14.40
CA GLY A 46 -2.39 -4.91 -14.08
C GLY A 46 -2.17 -4.07 -12.81
N LYS A 47 -3.23 -3.67 -12.09
CA LYS A 47 -3.15 -2.77 -10.90
C LYS A 47 -2.19 -3.25 -9.81
N SER A 48 -2.37 -4.49 -9.34
CA SER A 48 -1.50 -5.03 -8.28
C SER A 48 -0.07 -5.29 -8.77
N THR A 49 0.13 -5.56 -10.07
CA THR A 49 1.45 -5.63 -10.69
C THR A 49 2.14 -4.26 -10.64
N LEU A 50 1.42 -3.19 -11.00
CA LEU A 50 1.89 -1.81 -10.89
C LEU A 50 2.34 -1.49 -9.45
N ALA A 51 1.51 -1.80 -8.46
CA ALA A 51 1.85 -1.60 -7.05
C ALA A 51 3.14 -2.34 -6.63
N ARG A 52 3.31 -3.60 -7.03
CA ARG A 52 4.51 -4.40 -6.68
C ARG A 52 5.78 -3.86 -7.33
N LEU A 53 5.69 -3.36 -8.55
CA LEU A 53 6.81 -2.73 -9.25
C LEU A 53 7.22 -1.41 -8.56
N MET A 54 6.25 -0.58 -8.18
CA MET A 54 6.50 0.71 -7.53
C MET A 54 7.28 0.59 -6.22
N ILE A 55 7.04 -0.47 -5.45
CA ILE A 55 7.76 -0.71 -4.20
C ILE A 55 8.93 -1.71 -4.33
N GLY A 56 9.29 -2.10 -5.56
CA GLY A 56 10.42 -2.98 -5.83
C GLY A 56 10.28 -4.41 -5.32
N LEU A 57 9.06 -4.91 -5.16
CA LEU A 57 8.80 -6.35 -4.93
C LEU A 57 8.99 -7.16 -6.20
N GLU A 58 8.77 -6.53 -7.34
CA GLU A 58 9.06 -7.09 -8.67
C GLU A 58 9.93 -6.11 -9.47
N ARG A 59 10.56 -6.63 -10.53
CA ARG A 59 11.29 -5.81 -11.49
C ARG A 59 10.52 -5.70 -12.78
N PRO A 60 10.53 -4.55 -13.45
CA PRO A 60 9.92 -4.42 -14.77
C PRO A 60 10.67 -5.29 -15.79
N SER A 61 9.98 -5.67 -16.86
CA SER A 61 10.59 -6.27 -18.06
C SER A 61 11.28 -5.22 -18.90
N GLU A 62 10.64 -4.03 -19.02
CA GLU A 62 11.17 -2.85 -19.71
C GLU A 62 10.72 -1.58 -18.96
N GLY A 63 11.39 -0.46 -19.25
CA GLY A 63 11.12 0.80 -18.56
C GLY A 63 11.74 0.89 -17.19
N ARG A 64 11.35 1.90 -16.40
CA ARG A 64 11.98 2.21 -15.13
C ARG A 64 10.95 2.69 -14.09
N VAL A 65 11.27 2.44 -12.83
CA VAL A 65 10.65 3.13 -11.68
C VAL A 65 11.70 4.08 -11.12
N LEU A 66 11.37 5.36 -11.05
CA LEU A 66 12.25 6.38 -10.50
C LEU A 66 11.68 6.89 -9.17
N ILE A 67 12.54 7.09 -8.19
CA ILE A 67 12.25 7.79 -6.94
C ILE A 67 13.12 9.04 -6.91
N ASN A 68 12.49 10.21 -6.91
CA ASN A 68 13.20 11.49 -6.99
C ASN A 68 14.20 11.53 -8.18
N GLY A 69 13.80 11.00 -9.33
CA GLY A 69 14.63 10.90 -10.54
C GLY A 69 15.71 9.80 -10.51
N ILE A 70 15.84 9.05 -9.41
CA ILE A 70 16.83 7.97 -9.29
C ILE A 70 16.20 6.64 -9.72
N ASP A 71 16.80 5.98 -10.72
CA ASP A 71 16.37 4.69 -11.23
C ASP A 71 16.53 3.58 -10.18
N THR A 72 15.40 3.02 -9.74
CA THR A 72 15.34 1.98 -8.70
C THR A 72 15.46 0.57 -9.25
N THR A 73 15.43 0.37 -10.56
CA THR A 73 15.45 -0.96 -11.19
C THR A 73 16.74 -1.74 -10.88
N LYS A 74 17.81 -1.02 -10.57
CA LYS A 74 19.12 -1.57 -10.19
C LYS A 74 19.30 -1.72 -8.68
N TRP A 75 18.35 -1.25 -7.87
CA TRP A 75 18.49 -1.33 -6.42
C TRP A 75 18.43 -2.78 -5.94
N GLY A 76 19.36 -3.11 -5.05
CA GLY A 76 19.31 -4.34 -4.27
C GLY A 76 18.54 -4.15 -2.96
N LEU A 77 18.40 -5.22 -2.18
CA LEU A 77 17.70 -5.19 -0.89
C LEU A 77 18.23 -4.12 0.07
N ARG A 78 19.54 -3.84 0.04
CA ARG A 78 20.19 -2.83 0.90
C ARG A 78 19.71 -1.41 0.57
N GLU A 79 19.59 -1.09 -0.71
CA GLU A 79 19.11 0.25 -1.14
C GLU A 79 17.62 0.39 -0.85
N TRP A 80 16.80 -0.60 -1.22
CA TRP A 80 15.38 -0.61 -0.91
C TRP A 80 15.10 -0.47 0.59
N ARG A 81 15.92 -1.07 1.46
CA ARG A 81 15.75 -0.98 2.92
C ARG A 81 15.80 0.45 3.43
N LYS A 82 16.56 1.36 2.80
CA LYS A 82 16.64 2.77 3.19
C LYS A 82 15.33 3.53 2.92
N HIS A 83 14.56 3.07 1.93
CA HIS A 83 13.32 3.73 1.49
C HIS A 83 12.05 3.05 2.01
N ARG A 84 12.18 1.86 2.65
CA ARG A 84 11.01 1.13 3.19
C ARG A 84 10.24 1.90 4.25
N GLY A 85 10.89 2.81 4.99
CA GLY A 85 10.20 3.69 5.95
C GLY A 85 9.33 4.75 5.27
N GLN A 86 9.69 5.16 4.06
CA GLN A 86 9.02 6.24 3.33
C GLN A 86 7.88 5.73 2.44
N ILE A 87 8.01 4.52 1.88
CA ILE A 87 6.99 3.92 1.01
C ILE A 87 6.52 2.58 1.57
N GLN A 88 5.21 2.45 1.76
CA GLN A 88 4.56 1.25 2.28
C GLN A 88 3.42 0.80 1.37
N ALA A 89 3.00 -0.46 1.53
CA ALA A 89 1.83 -1.00 0.83
C ALA A 89 1.02 -1.92 1.74
N VAL A 90 -0.30 -1.83 1.61
CA VAL A 90 -1.26 -2.79 2.15
C VAL A 90 -1.94 -3.46 0.98
N PHE A 91 -1.68 -4.75 0.78
CA PHE A 91 -2.25 -5.55 -0.29
C PHE A 91 -3.57 -6.19 0.11
N GLN A 92 -4.35 -6.59 -0.88
CA GLN A 92 -5.64 -7.25 -0.71
C GLN A 92 -5.58 -8.47 0.23
N ASP A 93 -4.54 -9.32 0.11
CA ASP A 93 -4.24 -10.38 1.09
C ASP A 93 -3.38 -9.83 2.23
N ALA A 94 -3.99 -8.99 3.04
CA ALA A 94 -3.32 -8.40 4.20
C ALA A 94 -2.89 -9.46 5.23
N GLY A 95 -3.66 -10.55 5.39
CA GLY A 95 -3.35 -11.65 6.29
C GLY A 95 -2.05 -12.36 5.94
N GLY A 96 -1.77 -12.55 4.64
CA GLY A 96 -0.55 -13.17 4.14
C GLY A 96 0.74 -12.36 4.42
N THR A 97 0.60 -11.06 4.74
CA THR A 97 1.75 -10.20 5.08
C THR A 97 2.09 -10.18 6.58
N LEU A 98 1.23 -10.77 7.42
CA LEU A 98 1.39 -10.82 8.87
C LEU A 98 1.91 -12.20 9.30
N ASN A 99 2.72 -12.24 10.35
CA ASN A 99 3.12 -13.51 10.95
C ASN A 99 1.98 -14.06 11.83
N PRO A 100 1.33 -15.17 11.45
CA PRO A 100 0.12 -15.67 12.13
C PRO A 100 0.41 -16.19 13.54
N ALA A 101 1.66 -16.54 13.87
CA ALA A 101 2.06 -17.04 15.17
C ALA A 101 2.39 -15.92 16.17
N TRP A 102 2.68 -14.71 15.69
CA TRP A 102 2.99 -13.56 16.54
C TRP A 102 1.72 -12.88 17.05
N SER A 103 1.86 -12.19 18.17
CA SER A 103 0.80 -11.31 18.66
C SER A 103 0.59 -10.11 17.74
N THR A 104 -0.56 -9.46 17.87
CA THR A 104 -0.91 -8.20 17.20
C THR A 104 0.18 -7.15 17.43
N SER A 105 0.55 -6.91 18.68
CA SER A 105 1.58 -5.92 19.05
C SER A 105 2.94 -6.25 18.43
N LYS A 106 3.36 -7.52 18.44
CA LYS A 106 4.65 -7.94 17.89
C LYS A 106 4.73 -7.77 16.37
N ASN A 107 3.62 -7.98 15.63
CA ASN A 107 3.59 -7.74 14.19
C ASN A 107 3.80 -6.28 13.83
N VAL A 108 3.28 -5.35 14.65
CA VAL A 108 3.49 -3.91 14.44
C VAL A 108 4.88 -3.49 14.93
N GLU A 109 5.29 -3.98 16.11
CA GLU A 109 6.60 -3.64 16.70
C GLU A 109 7.76 -4.02 15.80
N GLU A 110 7.64 -5.12 15.03
CA GLU A 110 8.65 -5.55 14.07
C GLU A 110 8.94 -4.48 13.01
N ALA A 111 7.90 -3.87 12.45
CA ALA A 111 8.06 -2.79 11.48
C ALA A 111 8.72 -1.55 12.12
N LEU A 112 8.28 -1.18 13.32
CA LEU A 112 8.84 -0.05 14.07
C LEU A 112 10.31 -0.24 14.44
N VAL A 113 10.70 -1.46 14.85
CA VAL A 113 12.11 -1.77 15.19
C VAL A 113 13.02 -1.69 13.98
N ASN A 114 12.54 -2.12 12.81
CA ASN A 114 13.37 -2.20 11.61
C ASN A 114 13.42 -0.90 10.79
N LEU A 115 12.40 -0.04 10.91
CA LEU A 115 12.18 1.08 10.00
C LEU A 115 12.12 2.44 10.71
N THR A 116 12.26 2.49 12.04
CA THR A 116 12.27 3.74 12.83
C THR A 116 13.34 3.72 13.91
N ASP A 117 13.69 4.92 14.40
CA ASP A 117 14.61 5.08 15.52
C ASP A 117 13.91 5.19 16.89
N LEU A 118 12.62 4.80 16.97
CA LEU A 118 11.83 4.90 18.18
C LEU A 118 12.34 3.97 19.28
N SER A 119 12.43 4.47 20.50
CA SER A 119 12.70 3.67 21.70
C SER A 119 11.57 2.69 21.99
N SER A 120 11.82 1.65 22.79
CA SER A 120 10.80 0.65 23.17
C SER A 120 9.53 1.30 23.77
N THR A 121 9.69 2.32 24.62
CA THR A 121 8.57 3.04 25.23
C THR A 121 7.75 3.79 24.17
N GLN A 122 8.42 4.49 23.24
CA GLN A 122 7.76 5.21 22.16
C GLN A 122 7.01 4.27 21.21
N ARG A 123 7.61 3.10 20.87
CA ARG A 123 6.93 2.09 20.05
C ARG A 123 5.64 1.59 20.70
N LYS A 124 5.67 1.27 21.99
CA LYS A 124 4.47 0.85 22.75
C LYS A 124 3.38 1.91 22.75
N SER A 125 3.77 3.17 22.98
CA SER A 125 2.83 4.32 22.94
C SER A 125 2.20 4.46 21.56
N ARG A 126 3.02 4.40 20.49
CA ARG A 126 2.55 4.52 19.09
C ARG A 126 1.59 3.38 18.71
N ILE A 127 1.88 2.15 19.10
CA ILE A 127 0.99 1.01 18.88
C ILE A 127 -0.35 1.22 19.60
N ALA A 128 -0.33 1.62 20.88
CA ALA A 128 -1.54 1.82 21.66
C ALA A 128 -2.43 2.95 21.11
N GLU A 129 -1.82 4.03 20.61
CA GLU A 129 -2.50 5.15 19.95
C GLU A 129 -3.22 4.67 18.68
N LEU A 130 -2.49 4.03 17.77
CA LEU A 130 -3.01 3.59 16.48
C LEU A 130 -4.04 2.45 16.60
N MET A 131 -3.94 1.60 17.61
CA MET A 131 -4.98 0.59 17.90
C MET A 131 -6.36 1.24 18.08
N GLY A 132 -6.42 2.35 18.83
CA GLY A 132 -7.68 3.11 19.01
C GLY A 132 -8.19 3.70 17.69
N GLN A 133 -7.29 4.25 16.89
CA GLN A 133 -7.65 4.88 15.61
C GLN A 133 -8.12 3.86 14.56
N THR A 134 -7.52 2.67 14.51
CA THR A 134 -7.90 1.60 13.57
C THR A 134 -9.12 0.78 14.02
N GLY A 135 -9.76 1.14 15.14
CA GLY A 135 -10.89 0.40 15.67
C GLY A 135 -10.55 -1.01 16.19
N LEU A 136 -9.28 -1.30 16.41
CA LEU A 136 -8.83 -2.55 17.03
C LEU A 136 -8.88 -2.38 18.55
N GLN A 137 -9.52 -3.34 19.24
CA GLN A 137 -9.60 -3.31 20.69
C GLN A 137 -8.22 -3.54 21.32
N LYS A 138 -7.88 -2.77 22.36
CA LYS A 138 -6.61 -2.92 23.08
C LYS A 138 -6.42 -4.32 23.70
N SER A 139 -7.51 -5.02 23.99
CA SER A 139 -7.49 -6.42 24.45
C SER A 139 -6.87 -7.40 23.45
N LEU A 140 -6.78 -7.02 22.18
CA LEU A 140 -6.19 -7.83 21.12
C LEU A 140 -4.65 -7.72 21.02
N LEU A 141 -4.02 -6.81 21.79
CA LEU A 141 -2.56 -6.58 21.70
C LEU A 141 -1.73 -7.86 21.81
N ASP A 142 -2.07 -8.75 22.73
CA ASP A 142 -1.36 -10.00 22.97
C ASP A 142 -1.99 -11.21 22.24
N THR A 143 -3.04 -10.96 21.44
CA THR A 143 -3.73 -12.01 20.69
C THR A 143 -2.90 -12.40 19.46
N PRO A 144 -2.63 -13.70 19.26
CA PRO A 144 -2.00 -14.18 18.02
C PRO A 144 -2.84 -13.87 16.80
N VAL A 145 -2.19 -13.40 15.71
CA VAL A 145 -2.88 -12.96 14.48
C VAL A 145 -3.80 -14.03 13.90
N ARG A 146 -3.43 -15.31 13.98
CA ARG A 146 -4.30 -16.43 13.52
C ARG A 146 -5.67 -16.50 14.20
N LYS A 147 -5.86 -15.82 15.34
CA LYS A 147 -7.14 -15.76 16.07
C LYS A 147 -7.99 -14.53 15.71
N LEU A 148 -7.44 -13.62 14.94
CA LEU A 148 -8.14 -12.44 14.46
C LEU A 148 -9.06 -12.79 13.29
N SER A 149 -10.20 -12.14 13.18
CA SER A 149 -11.03 -12.14 11.98
C SER A 149 -10.31 -11.54 10.78
N GLY A 150 -10.73 -11.82 9.57
CA GLY A 150 -10.14 -11.25 8.35
C GLY A 150 -10.16 -9.72 8.34
N GLY A 151 -11.25 -9.09 8.82
CA GLY A 151 -11.34 -7.64 8.97
C GLY A 151 -10.36 -7.06 10.00
N GLU A 152 -10.15 -7.76 11.15
CA GLU A 152 -9.16 -7.37 12.14
C GLU A 152 -7.73 -7.50 11.60
N GLN A 153 -7.43 -8.58 10.86
CA GLN A 153 -6.12 -8.76 10.21
C GLN A 153 -5.84 -7.63 9.20
N ARG A 154 -6.85 -7.23 8.41
CA ARG A 154 -6.73 -6.13 7.46
C ARG A 154 -6.46 -4.79 8.18
N ARG A 155 -7.22 -4.49 9.24
CA ARG A 155 -6.96 -3.30 10.05
C ARG A 155 -5.59 -3.34 10.75
N LEU A 156 -5.12 -4.52 11.15
CA LEU A 156 -3.78 -4.70 11.70
C LEU A 156 -2.69 -4.44 10.65
N ALA A 157 -2.85 -4.91 9.41
CA ALA A 157 -1.90 -4.62 8.34
C ALA A 157 -1.84 -3.12 8.03
N LEU A 158 -2.99 -2.44 8.02
CA LEU A 158 -3.08 -0.99 7.87
C LEU A 158 -2.38 -0.28 9.04
N LEU A 159 -2.67 -0.65 10.29
CA LEU A 159 -2.01 -0.13 11.49
C LEU A 159 -0.49 -0.29 11.40
N ARG A 160 -0.01 -1.48 11.00
CA ARG A 160 1.42 -1.74 10.84
C ARG A 160 2.07 -0.78 9.84
N SER A 161 1.42 -0.53 8.70
CA SER A 161 1.95 0.38 7.67
C SER A 161 1.91 1.84 8.12
N LEU A 162 0.83 2.28 8.77
CA LEU A 162 0.70 3.65 9.29
C LEU A 162 1.62 3.94 10.49
N SER A 163 2.01 2.90 11.25
CA SER A 163 2.83 3.07 12.46
C SER A 163 4.19 3.70 12.21
N ILE A 164 4.76 3.49 11.04
CA ILE A 164 6.07 4.02 10.65
C ILE A 164 6.01 5.42 10.02
N SER A 165 4.82 6.00 9.89
CA SER A 165 4.57 7.32 9.28
C SER A 165 5.14 7.44 7.86
N PRO A 166 4.67 6.61 6.91
CA PRO A 166 5.13 6.65 5.53
C PRO A 166 4.73 7.95 4.84
N GLU A 167 5.54 8.40 3.89
CA GLU A 167 5.24 9.53 3.00
C GLU A 167 4.33 9.09 1.83
N PHE A 168 4.45 7.82 1.41
CA PHE A 168 3.68 7.18 0.34
C PHE A 168 3.09 5.85 0.81
N LEU A 169 1.78 5.69 0.64
CA LEU A 169 1.08 4.46 1.03
C LEU A 169 0.22 3.94 -0.11
N ILE A 170 0.54 2.74 -0.60
CA ILE A 170 -0.27 2.02 -1.56
C ILE A 170 -1.33 1.21 -0.81
N LEU A 171 -2.59 1.37 -1.22
CA LEU A 171 -3.77 0.73 -0.65
C LEU A 171 -4.45 -0.12 -1.72
N ASP A 172 -4.12 -1.42 -1.77
CA ASP A 172 -4.66 -2.34 -2.78
C ASP A 172 -5.89 -3.06 -2.22
N GLU A 173 -7.09 -2.64 -2.65
CA GLU A 173 -8.40 -3.20 -2.30
C GLU A 173 -8.63 -3.31 -0.78
N VAL A 174 -8.19 -2.30 -0.01
CA VAL A 174 -8.21 -2.36 1.48
C VAL A 174 -9.60 -2.38 2.09
N THR A 175 -10.63 -1.95 1.35
CA THR A 175 -12.04 -1.96 1.78
C THR A 175 -12.83 -3.14 1.20
N ALA A 176 -12.27 -3.90 0.25
CA ALA A 176 -12.98 -4.98 -0.41
C ALA A 176 -13.41 -6.09 0.59
N GLY A 177 -14.69 -6.46 0.53
CA GLY A 177 -15.24 -7.51 1.41
C GLY A 177 -15.43 -7.10 2.87
N LEU A 178 -15.28 -5.82 3.21
CA LEU A 178 -15.72 -5.27 4.50
C LEU A 178 -17.21 -4.91 4.44
N ASP A 179 -17.87 -4.99 5.59
CA ASP A 179 -19.20 -4.40 5.77
C ASP A 179 -19.13 -2.86 5.74
N LEU A 180 -20.27 -2.20 5.57
CA LEU A 180 -20.35 -0.74 5.45
C LEU A 180 -19.76 0.00 6.65
N ILE A 181 -19.98 -0.50 7.87
CA ILE A 181 -19.48 0.14 9.10
C ILE A 181 -17.96 0.04 9.15
N SER A 182 -17.41 -1.13 8.83
CA SER A 182 -15.96 -1.35 8.79
C SER A 182 -15.29 -0.57 7.67
N THR A 183 -15.93 -0.46 6.50
CA THR A 183 -15.48 0.37 5.38
C THR A 183 -15.40 1.83 5.80
N GLU A 184 -16.48 2.36 6.37
CA GLU A 184 -16.53 3.76 6.82
C GLU A 184 -15.45 4.07 7.87
N ALA A 185 -15.25 3.15 8.82
CA ALA A 185 -14.20 3.32 9.84
C ALA A 185 -12.79 3.37 9.23
N VAL A 186 -12.50 2.56 8.20
CA VAL A 186 -11.22 2.59 7.48
C VAL A 186 -11.05 3.90 6.70
N LEU A 187 -12.09 4.37 6.02
CA LEU A 187 -12.04 5.62 5.26
C LEU A 187 -11.82 6.83 6.16
N GLN A 188 -12.56 6.93 7.26
CA GLN A 188 -12.38 8.00 8.25
C GLN A 188 -10.98 8.00 8.86
N LEU A 189 -10.43 6.82 9.14
CA LEU A 189 -9.06 6.69 9.61
C LEU A 189 -8.06 7.26 8.59
N LEU A 190 -8.20 6.88 7.31
CA LEU A 190 -7.29 7.32 6.25
C LEU A 190 -7.40 8.83 6.02
N GLU A 191 -8.61 9.39 5.95
CA GLU A 191 -8.84 10.83 5.85
C GLU A 191 -8.19 11.61 6.99
N LYS A 192 -8.41 11.15 8.22
CA LYS A 192 -7.81 11.77 9.40
C LYS A 192 -6.29 11.67 9.37
N TYR A 193 -5.76 10.50 8.99
CA TYR A 193 -4.33 10.29 8.92
C TYR A 193 -3.66 11.18 7.88
N GLU A 194 -4.25 11.34 6.70
CA GLU A 194 -3.78 12.24 5.65
C GLU A 194 -3.73 13.69 6.11
N GLN A 195 -4.76 14.15 6.85
CA GLN A 195 -4.81 15.51 7.42
C GLN A 195 -3.74 15.77 8.50
N GLU A 196 -3.39 14.74 9.28
CA GLU A 196 -2.43 14.85 10.39
C GLU A 196 -0.97 14.58 9.95
N HIS A 197 -0.79 13.89 8.82
CA HIS A 197 0.50 13.44 8.30
C HIS A 197 0.53 13.69 6.79
N ASP A 198 1.62 14.20 6.28
CA ASP A 198 1.82 14.46 4.85
C ASP A 198 2.05 13.15 4.07
N CYS A 199 1.03 12.28 4.05
CA CYS A 199 1.05 10.96 3.44
C CYS A 199 0.19 10.94 2.19
N ALA A 200 0.79 10.72 1.03
CA ALA A 200 0.07 10.54 -0.23
C ALA A 200 -0.40 9.08 -0.39
N TYR A 201 -1.64 8.89 -0.86
CA TYR A 201 -2.20 7.57 -1.14
C TYR A 201 -2.20 7.24 -2.62
N LEU A 202 -1.83 6.00 -2.95
CA LEU A 202 -2.21 5.38 -4.21
C LEU A 202 -3.26 4.31 -3.90
N VAL A 203 -4.51 4.61 -4.23
CA VAL A 203 -5.65 3.73 -3.94
C VAL A 203 -5.98 2.88 -5.16
N ILE A 204 -5.81 1.58 -5.05
CA ILE A 204 -6.27 0.61 -6.05
C ILE A 204 -7.63 0.10 -5.58
N THR A 205 -8.67 0.36 -6.38
CA THR A 205 -10.03 -0.06 -6.06
C THR A 205 -10.90 -0.12 -7.31
N HIS A 206 -11.99 -0.87 -7.25
CA HIS A 206 -13.08 -0.84 -8.23
C HIS A 206 -14.26 0.02 -7.76
N ASP A 207 -14.21 0.54 -6.52
CA ASP A 207 -15.25 1.38 -5.93
C ASP A 207 -14.95 2.86 -6.17
N LEU A 208 -15.77 3.49 -7.03
CA LEU A 208 -15.64 4.91 -7.35
C LEU A 208 -15.87 5.81 -6.13
N GLN A 209 -16.70 5.41 -5.16
CA GLN A 209 -16.95 6.20 -3.95
C GLN A 209 -15.68 6.26 -3.09
N VAL A 210 -14.98 5.13 -2.92
CA VAL A 210 -13.70 5.06 -2.21
C VAL A 210 -12.65 5.91 -2.93
N ALA A 211 -12.51 5.73 -4.25
CA ALA A 211 -11.56 6.49 -5.06
C ALA A 211 -11.81 8.01 -4.98
N SER A 212 -13.05 8.44 -5.17
CA SER A 212 -13.42 9.87 -5.14
C SER A 212 -13.29 10.48 -3.75
N ARG A 213 -13.39 9.70 -2.68
CA ARG A 213 -13.30 10.18 -1.32
C ARG A 213 -11.86 10.44 -0.88
N LEU A 214 -10.93 9.57 -1.27
CA LEU A 214 -9.54 9.62 -0.83
C LEU A 214 -8.58 10.26 -1.85
N CYS A 215 -8.99 10.44 -3.11
CA CYS A 215 -8.07 10.81 -4.17
C CYS A 215 -8.55 12.01 -4.98
N GLU A 216 -7.61 12.85 -5.40
CA GLU A 216 -7.86 14.01 -6.25
C GLU A 216 -7.92 13.63 -7.74
N VAL A 217 -7.14 12.61 -8.11
CA VAL A 217 -7.00 12.17 -9.50
C VAL A 217 -7.30 10.68 -9.59
N ILE A 218 -8.12 10.31 -10.56
CA ILE A 218 -8.49 8.92 -10.82
C ILE A 218 -7.95 8.53 -12.20
N TYR A 219 -7.11 7.51 -12.23
CA TYR A 219 -6.64 6.87 -13.45
C TYR A 219 -7.42 5.58 -13.69
N GLU A 220 -7.75 5.31 -14.94
CA GLU A 220 -8.33 4.06 -15.38
C GLU A 220 -7.27 3.24 -16.11
N ILE A 221 -7.11 1.96 -15.73
CA ILE A 221 -6.17 1.06 -16.37
C ILE A 221 -6.92 -0.08 -17.04
N GLU A 222 -6.65 -0.28 -18.33
CA GLU A 222 -7.21 -1.35 -19.15
C GLU A 222 -6.08 -2.06 -19.90
N HIS A 223 -6.07 -3.38 -19.88
CA HIS A 223 -5.05 -4.20 -20.56
C HIS A 223 -3.61 -3.72 -20.33
N GLY A 224 -3.31 -3.34 -19.08
CA GLY A 224 -1.98 -2.89 -18.70
C GLY A 224 -1.62 -1.46 -19.12
N LYS A 225 -2.56 -0.67 -19.65
CA LYS A 225 -2.33 0.73 -20.05
C LYS A 225 -3.22 1.69 -19.25
N ILE A 226 -2.68 2.83 -18.88
CA ILE A 226 -3.50 3.93 -18.36
C ILE A 226 -4.22 4.57 -19.54
N THR A 227 -5.57 4.49 -19.53
CA THR A 227 -6.42 4.91 -20.66
C THR A 227 -7.14 6.22 -20.41
N LYS A 228 -7.33 6.59 -19.14
CA LYS A 228 -8.11 7.77 -18.77
C LYS A 228 -7.56 8.39 -17.48
N LYS A 229 -7.68 9.71 -17.41
CA LYS A 229 -7.43 10.51 -16.20
C LYS A 229 -8.65 11.40 -15.95
N ALA A 230 -9.23 11.30 -14.76
CA ALA A 230 -10.27 12.23 -14.29
C ALA A 230 -9.72 12.98 -13.06
N VAL A 231 -9.99 14.28 -12.98
CA VAL A 231 -9.66 15.13 -11.84
C VAL A 231 -10.98 15.43 -11.12
N ARG A 232 -10.98 15.36 -9.80
CA ARG A 232 -12.13 15.63 -8.91
C ARG A 232 -12.45 17.12 -8.87
#